data_be12e3efb08cc38e7a2d37859826c6b4
#
_entry.id   be12e3efb08cc38e7a2d37859826c6b4
#
_cell.length_a   1.000
_cell.length_b   1.000
_cell.length_c   1.000
_cell.angle_alpha   90.00
_cell.angle_beta   90.00
_cell.angle_gamma   90.00
#
_symmetry.space_group_name_H-M   'P 1'
#
loop_
_entity.id
_entity.type
_entity.pdbx_description
1 polymer ?
#
loop_
_entity_poly.entity_id
_entity_poly.type
_entity_poly.pdbx_seq_one_letter_code
_entity_poly.pdbx_strand_id
1 'polypeptide(L)'
;MANIVEFKNVNMSFGNNNVLKNIDLEIEKGKFYTLLGPSGCGKSTILKLIGGFLSPTSGDVLLDGKVVNDLPANKRHVNTVFQDYALFPHMNVFENVAFGLKIKNEKKEVINKKVKKALKQVNLAGFEKRDISEMSGGQKQRVAIARAIVNEPEIILLDESLSALDLKLRQEMQYELRELQQQTGITFIYVTHDQEEALAMSDYIFVMNHGKIEQSGTPTDIYDEPVNRFVADFIGESNIVNAVMLDDYLVEIYGKQYECVDAGLDKNKRVEVVIRPEDLEITSAEKGKISVVGDTQLFRGVHYEICCLDDQYNEWIVHSTKEAKPGAAVGLNFDPEAIHIMVPGETEEEFDARLESYEEEE
;
A
#
# COMPACT_ATOMS: atom_id res chain seq x y z
N MET A 1 9.71 -9.68 -16.40
CA MET A 1 8.44 -10.46 -16.61
C MET A 1 7.53 -9.69 -17.57
N ALA A 2 6.43 -10.26 -18.10
CA ALA A 2 5.57 -9.54 -19.03
C ALA A 2 4.58 -8.66 -18.23
N ASN A 3 4.44 -7.38 -18.61
CA ASN A 3 3.47 -6.49 -18.04
C ASN A 3 2.06 -6.85 -18.48
N ILE A 4 1.13 -6.94 -17.52
CA ILE A 4 -0.27 -7.22 -17.81
C ILE A 4 -1.11 -5.94 -17.87
N VAL A 5 -0.69 -4.88 -17.17
CA VAL A 5 -1.25 -3.53 -17.25
C VAL A 5 -0.12 -2.54 -17.45
N GLU A 6 -0.31 -1.59 -18.36
CA GLU A 6 0.58 -0.45 -18.54
C GLU A 6 -0.25 0.83 -18.68
N PHE A 7 0.19 1.89 -18.05
CA PHE A 7 -0.29 3.25 -18.28
C PHE A 7 0.83 4.06 -18.89
N LYS A 8 0.55 4.77 -19.98
CA LYS A 8 1.53 5.60 -20.69
C LYS A 8 1.01 7.03 -20.78
N ASN A 9 1.58 7.91 -19.97
CA ASN A 9 1.22 9.33 -19.88
C ASN A 9 -0.30 9.56 -19.68
N VAL A 10 -0.93 8.75 -18.83
CA VAL A 10 -2.37 8.77 -18.64
C VAL A 10 -2.80 9.98 -17.83
N ASN A 11 -3.71 10.77 -18.41
CA ASN A 11 -4.37 11.88 -17.74
C ASN A 11 -5.89 11.63 -17.66
N MET A 12 -6.51 12.08 -16.56
CA MET A 12 -7.95 11.99 -16.39
C MET A 12 -8.51 13.26 -15.76
N SER A 13 -9.47 13.88 -16.45
CA SER A 13 -10.12 15.11 -16.01
C SER A 13 -11.64 14.95 -16.01
N PHE A 14 -12.30 15.49 -14.99
CA PHE A 14 -13.75 15.64 -14.93
C PHE A 14 -14.10 17.13 -14.97
N GLY A 15 -14.49 17.63 -16.13
CA GLY A 15 -14.62 19.07 -16.36
C GLY A 15 -13.29 19.78 -16.16
N ASN A 16 -13.22 20.72 -15.24
CA ASN A 16 -11.99 21.46 -14.90
C ASN A 16 -11.10 20.79 -13.84
N ASN A 17 -11.52 19.65 -13.30
CA ASN A 17 -10.78 18.96 -12.24
C ASN A 17 -9.88 17.87 -12.83
N ASN A 18 -8.56 18.08 -12.79
CA ASN A 18 -7.57 17.08 -13.18
C ASN A 18 -7.33 16.11 -12.03
N VAL A 19 -7.87 14.90 -12.16
CA VAL A 19 -7.81 13.84 -11.14
C VAL A 19 -6.55 12.99 -11.28
N LEU A 20 -6.11 12.70 -12.51
CA LEU A 20 -4.86 12.00 -12.78
C LEU A 20 -3.98 12.86 -13.69
N LYS A 21 -2.68 12.91 -13.39
CA LYS A 21 -1.72 13.81 -14.03
C LYS A 21 -0.49 13.02 -14.46
N ASN A 22 -0.39 12.75 -15.76
CA ASN A 22 0.75 12.06 -16.37
C ASN A 22 1.12 10.77 -15.59
N ILE A 23 0.14 9.87 -15.44
CA ILE A 23 0.39 8.60 -14.76
C ILE A 23 1.08 7.64 -15.73
N ASP A 24 2.26 7.22 -15.33
CA ASP A 24 2.98 6.07 -15.87
C ASP A 24 3.01 4.98 -14.79
N LEU A 25 2.64 3.75 -15.11
CA LEU A 25 2.74 2.60 -14.22
C LEU A 25 2.79 1.30 -15.01
N GLU A 26 3.44 0.33 -14.42
CA GLU A 26 3.57 -1.01 -14.97
C GLU A 26 3.21 -2.06 -13.91
N ILE A 27 2.39 -3.03 -14.29
CA ILE A 27 1.95 -4.11 -13.41
C ILE A 27 2.29 -5.45 -14.06
N GLU A 28 3.12 -6.23 -13.39
CA GLU A 28 3.50 -7.56 -13.83
C GLU A 28 2.40 -8.59 -13.55
N LYS A 29 2.38 -9.63 -14.36
CA LYS A 29 1.43 -10.73 -14.22
C LYS A 29 1.69 -11.56 -12.96
N GLY A 30 0.61 -11.94 -12.27
CA GLY A 30 0.64 -12.91 -11.18
C GLY A 30 1.14 -12.39 -9.84
N LYS A 31 1.19 -11.07 -9.65
CA LYS A 31 1.56 -10.40 -8.39
C LYS A 31 0.37 -9.67 -7.77
N PHE A 32 0.54 -9.25 -6.52
CA PHE A 32 -0.40 -8.44 -5.76
C PHE A 32 0.11 -6.99 -5.70
N TYR A 33 -0.59 -6.08 -6.35
CA TYR A 33 -0.29 -4.65 -6.38
C TYR A 33 -1.28 -3.86 -5.55
N THR A 34 -0.81 -2.84 -4.85
CA THR A 34 -1.67 -1.92 -4.12
C THR A 34 -1.48 -0.48 -4.58
N LEU A 35 -2.60 0.19 -4.87
CA LEU A 35 -2.67 1.64 -5.00
C LEU A 35 -3.03 2.21 -3.63
N LEU A 36 -2.08 2.88 -2.98
CA LEU A 36 -2.18 3.41 -1.63
C LEU A 36 -2.19 4.93 -1.66
N GLY A 37 -2.93 5.60 -0.79
CA GLY A 37 -2.92 7.07 -0.71
C GLY A 37 -4.18 7.64 -0.05
N PRO A 38 -4.22 8.94 0.25
CA PRO A 38 -5.36 9.59 0.88
C PRO A 38 -6.61 9.57 0.00
N SER A 39 -7.77 9.84 0.62
CA SER A 39 -9.04 9.92 -0.11
C SER A 39 -8.99 11.01 -1.18
N GLY A 40 -9.48 10.70 -2.38
CA GLY A 40 -9.53 11.65 -3.51
C GLY A 40 -8.24 11.80 -4.31
N CYS A 41 -7.16 11.07 -4.04
CA CYS A 41 -5.91 11.16 -4.80
C CYS A 41 -5.94 10.48 -6.18
N GLY A 42 -7.03 9.74 -6.55
CA GLY A 42 -7.18 9.17 -7.89
C GLY A 42 -7.16 7.63 -7.98
N LYS A 43 -6.94 6.89 -6.90
CA LYS A 43 -6.83 5.41 -6.86
C LYS A 43 -8.00 4.69 -7.56
N SER A 44 -9.23 4.95 -7.10
CA SER A 44 -10.44 4.33 -7.71
C SER A 44 -10.65 4.79 -9.16
N THR A 45 -10.06 5.91 -9.58
CA THR A 45 -10.09 6.35 -10.99
C THR A 45 -9.18 5.47 -11.84
N ILE A 46 -7.96 5.16 -11.38
CA ILE A 46 -7.05 4.20 -12.04
C ILE A 46 -7.75 2.85 -12.16
N LEU A 47 -8.33 2.36 -11.06
CA LEU A 47 -9.05 1.09 -11.05
C LEU A 47 -10.21 1.06 -12.05
N LYS A 48 -10.98 2.16 -12.18
CA LYS A 48 -12.06 2.30 -13.18
C LYS A 48 -11.54 2.38 -14.62
N LEU A 49 -10.37 2.96 -14.85
CA LEU A 49 -9.71 2.97 -16.16
C LEU A 49 -9.28 1.55 -16.56
N ILE A 50 -8.66 0.78 -15.66
CA ILE A 50 -8.29 -0.63 -15.90
C ILE A 50 -9.54 -1.47 -16.14
N GLY A 51 -10.58 -1.27 -15.33
CA GLY A 51 -11.85 -1.99 -15.44
C GLY A 51 -12.70 -1.64 -16.67
N GLY A 52 -12.37 -0.57 -17.40
CA GLY A 52 -13.13 -0.11 -18.57
C GLY A 52 -14.46 0.57 -18.26
N PHE A 53 -14.58 1.11 -17.05
CA PHE A 53 -15.71 1.96 -16.63
C PHE A 53 -15.49 3.43 -16.97
N LEU A 54 -14.25 3.82 -17.25
CA LEU A 54 -13.83 5.14 -17.69
C LEU A 54 -12.86 4.99 -18.85
N SER A 55 -12.79 6.02 -19.71
CA SER A 55 -11.75 6.19 -20.72
C SER A 55 -10.85 7.37 -20.32
N PRO A 56 -9.54 7.31 -20.53
CA PRO A 56 -8.64 8.40 -20.18
C PRO A 56 -8.91 9.65 -21.02
N THR A 57 -8.61 10.82 -20.49
CA THR A 57 -8.68 12.08 -21.24
C THR A 57 -7.55 12.17 -22.28
N SER A 58 -6.37 11.65 -21.94
CA SER A 58 -5.22 11.48 -22.83
C SER A 58 -4.31 10.38 -22.30
N GLY A 59 -3.38 9.90 -23.13
CA GLY A 59 -2.52 8.77 -22.83
C GLY A 59 -3.18 7.43 -23.11
N ASP A 60 -2.45 6.36 -22.89
CA ASP A 60 -2.88 5.01 -23.24
C ASP A 60 -2.90 4.07 -22.02
N VAL A 61 -4.00 3.34 -21.87
CA VAL A 61 -4.13 2.20 -20.96
C VAL A 61 -3.99 0.94 -21.80
N LEU A 62 -3.02 0.09 -21.44
CA LEU A 62 -2.79 -1.17 -22.14
C LEU A 62 -3.09 -2.35 -21.21
N LEU A 63 -3.69 -3.39 -21.78
CA LEU A 63 -3.82 -4.71 -21.16
C LEU A 63 -3.16 -5.75 -22.07
N ASP A 64 -2.21 -6.51 -21.52
CA ASP A 64 -1.43 -7.49 -22.27
C ASP A 64 -0.83 -6.88 -23.57
N GLY A 65 -0.21 -5.69 -23.42
CA GLY A 65 0.43 -4.93 -24.49
C GLY A 65 -0.53 -4.31 -25.53
N LYS A 66 -1.85 -4.38 -25.34
CA LYS A 66 -2.86 -3.83 -26.27
C LYS A 66 -3.56 -2.64 -25.66
N VAL A 67 -3.63 -1.53 -26.40
CA VAL A 67 -4.42 -0.35 -25.99
C VAL A 67 -5.89 -0.71 -25.87
N VAL A 68 -6.49 -0.38 -24.71
CA VAL A 68 -7.86 -0.74 -24.35
C VAL A 68 -8.74 0.47 -24.03
N ASN A 69 -8.33 1.69 -24.39
CA ASN A 69 -9.06 2.92 -24.07
C ASN A 69 -10.54 2.86 -24.46
N ASP A 70 -10.87 2.31 -25.64
CA ASP A 70 -12.21 2.20 -26.17
C ASP A 70 -12.86 0.84 -25.94
N LEU A 71 -12.15 -0.09 -25.25
CA LEU A 71 -12.69 -1.43 -25.00
C LEU A 71 -13.58 -1.40 -23.74
N PRO A 72 -14.89 -1.66 -23.86
CA PRO A 72 -15.81 -1.62 -22.73
C PRO A 72 -15.53 -2.73 -21.72
N ALA A 73 -15.91 -2.52 -20.46
CA ALA A 73 -15.65 -3.40 -19.32
C ALA A 73 -16.02 -4.88 -19.56
N ASN A 74 -17.14 -5.15 -20.21
CA ASN A 74 -17.61 -6.51 -20.47
C ASN A 74 -16.78 -7.30 -21.51
N LYS A 75 -15.85 -6.64 -22.19
CA LYS A 75 -14.92 -7.27 -23.15
C LYS A 75 -13.49 -7.40 -22.60
N ARG A 76 -13.21 -6.88 -21.39
CA ARG A 76 -11.91 -7.00 -20.73
C ARG A 76 -11.86 -8.28 -19.90
N HIS A 77 -10.71 -8.94 -19.85
CA HIS A 77 -10.48 -10.12 -18.99
C HIS A 77 -10.17 -9.71 -17.54
N VAL A 78 -10.96 -8.78 -17.04
CA VAL A 78 -10.80 -8.15 -15.71
C VAL A 78 -12.12 -8.29 -14.96
N ASN A 79 -12.06 -8.64 -13.68
CA ASN A 79 -13.22 -8.65 -12.79
C ASN A 79 -13.01 -7.71 -11.61
N THR A 80 -14.08 -7.03 -11.19
CA THR A 80 -14.04 -6.05 -10.09
C THR A 80 -14.88 -6.52 -8.91
N VAL A 81 -14.31 -6.42 -7.71
CA VAL A 81 -15.01 -6.50 -6.43
C VAL A 81 -15.15 -5.08 -5.90
N PHE A 82 -16.37 -4.59 -5.81
CA PHE A 82 -16.67 -3.24 -5.34
C PHE A 82 -16.73 -3.19 -3.80
N GLN A 83 -16.61 -2.01 -3.23
CA GLN A 83 -16.64 -1.75 -1.80
C GLN A 83 -17.91 -2.27 -1.11
N ASP A 84 -19.08 -2.18 -1.77
CA ASP A 84 -20.36 -2.68 -1.29
C ASP A 84 -20.64 -4.13 -1.70
N TYR A 85 -19.61 -4.81 -2.26
CA TYR A 85 -19.66 -6.17 -2.82
C TYR A 85 -20.60 -6.34 -4.03
N ALA A 86 -21.54 -5.45 -4.27
CA ALA A 86 -22.53 -5.47 -5.36
C ALA A 86 -23.16 -6.86 -5.58
N LEU A 87 -23.50 -7.57 -4.50
CA LEU A 87 -24.18 -8.87 -4.58
C LEU A 87 -25.65 -8.68 -4.96
N PHE A 88 -26.18 -9.63 -5.73
CA PHE A 88 -27.59 -9.66 -6.09
C PHE A 88 -28.42 -10.17 -4.91
N PRO A 89 -29.22 -9.32 -4.24
CA PRO A 89 -29.88 -9.69 -2.98
C PRO A 89 -31.02 -10.70 -3.17
N HIS A 90 -31.57 -10.80 -4.37
CA HIS A 90 -32.64 -11.74 -4.76
C HIS A 90 -32.13 -13.11 -5.25
N MET A 91 -30.83 -13.32 -5.24
CA MET A 91 -30.14 -14.55 -5.64
C MET A 91 -29.46 -15.18 -4.42
N ASN A 92 -29.43 -16.51 -4.35
CA ASN A 92 -28.63 -17.22 -3.39
C ASN A 92 -27.12 -17.17 -3.71
N VAL A 93 -26.28 -17.77 -2.86
CA VAL A 93 -24.81 -17.81 -3.03
C VAL A 93 -24.41 -18.44 -4.37
N PHE A 94 -24.99 -19.63 -4.70
CA PHE A 94 -24.70 -20.30 -5.97
C PHE A 94 -25.03 -19.41 -7.18
N GLU A 95 -26.20 -18.80 -7.16
CA GLU A 95 -26.68 -17.97 -8.27
C GLU A 95 -25.85 -16.72 -8.48
N ASN A 96 -25.42 -16.07 -7.39
CA ASN A 96 -24.48 -14.94 -7.45
C ASN A 96 -23.16 -15.34 -8.12
N VAL A 97 -22.54 -16.44 -7.67
CA VAL A 97 -21.27 -16.90 -8.23
C VAL A 97 -21.43 -17.40 -9.66
N ALA A 98 -22.53 -18.10 -9.98
CA ALA A 98 -22.79 -18.63 -11.32
C ALA A 98 -23.17 -17.58 -12.35
N PHE A 99 -23.47 -16.34 -11.94
CA PHE A 99 -24.09 -15.32 -12.79
C PHE A 99 -23.30 -15.07 -14.10
N GLY A 100 -22.00 -14.81 -13.99
CA GLY A 100 -21.14 -14.56 -15.15
C GLY A 100 -21.04 -15.76 -16.10
N LEU A 101 -20.99 -16.98 -15.56
CA LEU A 101 -20.95 -18.21 -16.38
C LEU A 101 -22.27 -18.44 -17.11
N LYS A 102 -23.41 -18.10 -16.49
CA LYS A 102 -24.74 -18.16 -17.13
C LYS A 102 -24.83 -17.19 -18.31
N ILE A 103 -24.32 -15.96 -18.17
CA ILE A 103 -24.28 -14.97 -19.27
C ILE A 103 -23.43 -15.48 -20.44
N LYS A 104 -22.33 -16.19 -20.16
CA LYS A 104 -21.46 -16.80 -21.18
C LYS A 104 -22.08 -18.06 -21.80
N ASN A 105 -23.31 -18.45 -21.40
CA ASN A 105 -24.03 -19.65 -21.86
C ASN A 105 -23.23 -20.96 -21.63
N GLU A 106 -22.46 -21.04 -20.54
CA GLU A 106 -21.75 -22.26 -20.17
C GLU A 106 -22.72 -23.41 -19.84
N LYS A 107 -22.28 -24.66 -20.06
CA LYS A 107 -23.08 -25.84 -19.76
C LYS A 107 -23.29 -25.98 -18.23
N LYS A 108 -24.49 -26.40 -17.83
CA LYS A 108 -24.88 -26.54 -16.40
C LYS A 108 -23.87 -27.37 -15.57
N GLU A 109 -23.31 -28.41 -16.15
CA GLU A 109 -22.33 -29.28 -15.48
C GLU A 109 -21.01 -28.50 -15.22
N VAL A 110 -20.56 -27.69 -16.20
CA VAL A 110 -19.38 -26.82 -16.09
C VAL A 110 -19.62 -25.76 -15.01
N ILE A 111 -20.77 -25.09 -15.02
CA ILE A 111 -21.17 -24.11 -14.01
C ILE A 111 -21.09 -24.74 -12.62
N ASN A 112 -21.75 -25.89 -12.41
CA ASN A 112 -21.75 -26.57 -11.12
C ASN A 112 -20.32 -26.90 -10.61
N LYS A 113 -19.45 -27.37 -11.50
CA LYS A 113 -18.06 -27.69 -11.17
C LYS A 113 -17.25 -26.43 -10.80
N LYS A 114 -17.33 -25.37 -11.63
CA LYS A 114 -16.59 -24.13 -11.42
C LYS A 114 -17.07 -23.41 -10.15
N VAL A 115 -18.38 -23.31 -9.93
CA VAL A 115 -18.95 -22.66 -8.73
C VAL A 115 -18.51 -23.40 -7.45
N LYS A 116 -18.59 -24.73 -7.41
CA LYS A 116 -18.14 -25.50 -6.24
C LYS A 116 -16.64 -25.31 -5.98
N LYS A 117 -15.81 -25.27 -7.04
CA LYS A 117 -14.39 -24.98 -6.92
C LYS A 117 -14.13 -23.59 -6.34
N ALA A 118 -14.79 -22.56 -6.88
CA ALA A 118 -14.63 -21.18 -6.43
C ALA A 118 -15.08 -21.00 -4.96
N LEU A 119 -16.24 -21.59 -4.58
CA LEU A 119 -16.72 -21.54 -3.19
C LEU A 119 -15.78 -22.28 -2.22
N LYS A 120 -15.15 -23.37 -2.65
CA LYS A 120 -14.15 -24.06 -1.83
C LYS A 120 -12.89 -23.18 -1.63
N GLN A 121 -12.44 -22.47 -2.67
CA GLN A 121 -11.28 -21.59 -2.59
C GLN A 121 -11.44 -20.42 -1.62
N VAL A 122 -12.68 -19.99 -1.37
CA VAL A 122 -13.00 -18.91 -0.42
C VAL A 122 -13.63 -19.43 0.88
N ASN A 123 -13.41 -20.69 1.24
CA ASN A 123 -13.91 -21.32 2.48
C ASN A 123 -15.44 -21.27 2.66
N LEU A 124 -16.22 -21.29 1.56
CA LEU A 124 -17.69 -21.30 1.57
C LEU A 124 -18.29 -22.59 0.99
N ALA A 125 -17.59 -23.72 1.06
CA ALA A 125 -18.15 -25.01 0.65
C ALA A 125 -19.38 -25.37 1.49
N GLY A 126 -20.49 -25.76 0.85
CA GLY A 126 -21.75 -26.08 1.50
C GLY A 126 -22.70 -24.89 1.70
N PHE A 127 -22.32 -23.69 1.29
CA PHE A 127 -23.15 -22.47 1.41
C PHE A 127 -23.98 -22.17 0.14
N GLU A 128 -23.94 -23.03 -0.85
CA GLU A 128 -24.50 -22.80 -2.19
C GLU A 128 -25.98 -22.34 -2.18
N LYS A 129 -26.77 -22.87 -1.23
CA LYS A 129 -28.23 -22.61 -1.16
C LYS A 129 -28.61 -21.49 -0.19
N ARG A 130 -27.63 -20.88 0.53
CA ARG A 130 -27.93 -19.80 1.47
C ARG A 130 -28.30 -18.53 0.77
N ASP A 131 -29.21 -17.77 1.36
CA ASP A 131 -29.56 -16.43 0.89
C ASP A 131 -28.51 -15.41 1.34
N ILE A 132 -28.27 -14.41 0.47
CA ILE A 132 -27.28 -13.35 0.76
C ILE A 132 -27.63 -12.55 2.02
N SER A 133 -28.94 -12.41 2.33
CA SER A 133 -29.41 -11.71 3.54
C SER A 133 -28.99 -12.38 4.84
N GLU A 134 -28.76 -13.69 4.82
CA GLU A 134 -28.35 -14.50 5.98
C GLU A 134 -26.82 -14.49 6.21
N MET A 135 -26.05 -13.85 5.34
CA MET A 135 -24.59 -13.88 5.35
C MET A 135 -24.02 -12.70 6.14
N SER A 136 -22.96 -12.97 6.93
CA SER A 136 -22.16 -11.92 7.56
C SER A 136 -21.40 -11.07 6.51
N GLY A 137 -20.87 -9.92 6.91
CA GLY A 137 -20.08 -9.05 6.03
C GLY A 137 -18.91 -9.78 5.36
N GLY A 138 -18.07 -10.49 6.14
CA GLY A 138 -16.96 -11.27 5.60
C GLY A 138 -17.42 -12.43 4.70
N GLN A 139 -18.56 -13.08 5.00
CA GLN A 139 -19.12 -14.11 4.12
C GLN A 139 -19.59 -13.50 2.78
N LYS A 140 -20.24 -12.33 2.81
CA LYS A 140 -20.64 -11.60 1.59
C LYS A 140 -19.44 -11.24 0.73
N GLN A 141 -18.37 -10.77 1.35
CA GLN A 141 -17.13 -10.48 0.66
C GLN A 141 -16.55 -11.74 -0.03
N ARG A 142 -16.46 -12.86 0.67
CA ARG A 142 -16.02 -14.15 0.09
C ARG A 142 -16.89 -14.59 -1.08
N VAL A 143 -18.21 -14.37 -1.02
CA VAL A 143 -19.11 -14.62 -2.16
C VAL A 143 -18.74 -13.70 -3.35
N ALA A 144 -18.48 -12.41 -3.11
CA ALA A 144 -18.08 -11.48 -4.17
C ALA A 144 -16.75 -11.87 -4.82
N ILE A 145 -15.77 -12.29 -4.00
CA ILE A 145 -14.49 -12.82 -4.49
C ILE A 145 -14.71 -14.11 -5.30
N ALA A 146 -15.53 -15.06 -4.80
CA ALA A 146 -15.86 -16.27 -5.54
C ALA A 146 -16.50 -15.98 -6.89
N ARG A 147 -17.41 -14.97 -6.96
CA ARG A 147 -18.02 -14.49 -8.20
C ARG A 147 -16.98 -13.87 -9.15
N ALA A 148 -15.94 -13.23 -8.62
CA ALA A 148 -14.87 -12.68 -9.43
C ALA A 148 -13.96 -13.79 -10.00
N ILE A 149 -13.50 -14.74 -9.18
CA ILE A 149 -12.55 -15.79 -9.61
C ILE A 149 -13.16 -16.87 -10.49
N VAL A 150 -14.48 -17.13 -10.39
CA VAL A 150 -15.15 -18.23 -11.10
C VAL A 150 -15.04 -18.12 -12.63
N ASN A 151 -14.87 -16.90 -13.14
CA ASN A 151 -14.68 -16.62 -14.56
C ASN A 151 -13.23 -16.79 -15.03
N GLU A 152 -12.31 -17.14 -14.13
CA GLU A 152 -10.88 -17.31 -14.38
C GLU A 152 -10.29 -16.07 -15.08
N PRO A 153 -10.43 -14.85 -14.48
CA PRO A 153 -9.90 -13.63 -15.06
C PRO A 153 -8.38 -13.59 -14.95
N GLU A 154 -7.72 -12.74 -15.75
CA GLU A 154 -6.30 -12.47 -15.62
C GLU A 154 -6.00 -11.44 -14.52
N ILE A 155 -6.95 -10.54 -14.27
CA ILE A 155 -6.84 -9.45 -13.28
C ILE A 155 -8.09 -9.42 -12.42
N ILE A 156 -7.91 -9.26 -11.11
CA ILE A 156 -8.95 -8.93 -10.14
C ILE A 156 -8.66 -7.55 -9.57
N LEU A 157 -9.65 -6.67 -9.68
CA LEU A 157 -9.65 -5.35 -9.08
C LEU A 157 -10.44 -5.36 -7.78
N LEU A 158 -9.86 -4.85 -6.70
CA LEU A 158 -10.45 -4.78 -5.36
C LEU A 158 -10.52 -3.30 -4.94
N ASP A 159 -11.72 -2.74 -4.83
CA ASP A 159 -11.93 -1.33 -4.45
C ASP A 159 -12.34 -1.27 -2.97
N GLU A 160 -11.41 -0.95 -2.06
CA GLU A 160 -11.60 -0.82 -0.60
C GLU A 160 -12.45 -1.94 0.03
N SER A 161 -12.29 -3.16 -0.46
CA SER A 161 -13.20 -4.27 -0.14
C SER A 161 -13.12 -4.77 1.31
N LEU A 162 -12.10 -4.38 2.09
CA LEU A 162 -11.90 -4.76 3.50
C LEU A 162 -12.39 -3.70 4.49
N SER A 163 -12.65 -2.47 4.05
CA SER A 163 -12.93 -1.32 4.91
C SER A 163 -14.16 -1.46 5.82
N ALA A 164 -15.14 -2.28 5.41
CA ALA A 164 -16.38 -2.51 6.18
C ALA A 164 -16.27 -3.61 7.24
N LEU A 165 -15.10 -4.25 7.41
CA LEU A 165 -14.88 -5.35 8.35
C LEU A 165 -14.30 -4.85 9.67
N ASP A 166 -14.59 -5.57 10.76
CA ASP A 166 -13.90 -5.38 12.03
C ASP A 166 -12.42 -5.82 11.92
N LEU A 167 -11.58 -5.33 12.85
CA LEU A 167 -10.12 -5.50 12.78
C LEU A 167 -9.70 -6.98 12.64
N LYS A 168 -10.26 -7.85 13.47
CA LYS A 168 -9.87 -9.29 13.48
C LYS A 168 -10.22 -9.97 12.17
N LEU A 169 -11.44 -9.74 11.68
CA LEU A 169 -11.92 -10.33 10.43
C LEU A 169 -11.15 -9.73 9.23
N ARG A 170 -10.78 -8.45 9.30
CA ARG A 170 -9.94 -7.80 8.29
C ARG A 170 -8.59 -8.48 8.18
N GLN A 171 -7.91 -8.70 9.29
CA GLN A 171 -6.62 -9.41 9.32
C GLN A 171 -6.73 -10.85 8.77
N GLU A 172 -7.77 -11.61 9.17
CA GLU A 172 -8.02 -12.94 8.61
C GLU A 172 -8.20 -12.87 7.07
N MET A 173 -8.96 -11.89 6.57
CA MET A 173 -9.21 -11.73 5.14
C MET A 173 -7.97 -11.28 4.35
N GLN A 174 -7.06 -10.51 4.93
CA GLN A 174 -5.78 -10.17 4.32
C GLN A 174 -4.96 -11.44 4.01
N TYR A 175 -4.80 -12.32 4.99
CA TYR A 175 -4.12 -13.61 4.80
C TYR A 175 -4.81 -14.46 3.73
N GLU A 176 -6.13 -14.58 3.77
CA GLU A 176 -6.89 -15.37 2.80
C GLU A 176 -6.77 -14.81 1.37
N LEU A 177 -6.81 -13.50 1.20
CA LEU A 177 -6.63 -12.86 -0.12
C LEU A 177 -5.22 -13.10 -0.68
N ARG A 178 -4.20 -12.99 0.18
CA ARG A 178 -2.81 -13.25 -0.21
C ARG A 178 -2.62 -14.71 -0.60
N GLU A 179 -3.13 -15.64 0.21
CA GLU A 179 -3.09 -17.08 -0.09
C GLU A 179 -3.84 -17.40 -1.38
N LEU A 180 -5.03 -16.83 -1.58
CA LEU A 180 -5.83 -17.02 -2.79
C LEU A 180 -5.10 -16.53 -4.04
N GLN A 181 -4.44 -15.38 -3.97
CA GLN A 181 -3.64 -14.83 -5.05
C GLN A 181 -2.50 -15.78 -5.42
N GLN A 182 -1.74 -16.27 -4.42
CA GLN A 182 -0.64 -17.23 -4.63
C GLN A 182 -1.13 -18.54 -5.21
N GLN A 183 -2.25 -19.08 -4.74
CA GLN A 183 -2.81 -20.35 -5.25
C GLN A 183 -3.34 -20.24 -6.67
N THR A 184 -3.87 -19.09 -7.06
CA THR A 184 -4.50 -18.90 -8.37
C THR A 184 -3.54 -18.35 -9.43
N GLY A 185 -2.50 -17.61 -9.01
CA GLY A 185 -1.59 -16.90 -9.90
C GLY A 185 -2.28 -15.75 -10.67
N ILE A 186 -3.47 -15.33 -10.26
CA ILE A 186 -4.20 -14.18 -10.82
C ILE A 186 -3.51 -12.90 -10.33
N THR A 187 -3.43 -11.87 -11.18
CA THR A 187 -2.95 -10.54 -10.78
C THR A 187 -4.01 -9.85 -9.96
N PHE A 188 -3.69 -9.40 -8.76
CA PHE A 188 -4.57 -8.61 -7.91
C PHE A 188 -4.12 -7.15 -7.92
N ILE A 189 -5.08 -6.24 -8.09
CA ILE A 189 -4.86 -4.80 -7.95
C ILE A 189 -5.84 -4.30 -6.90
N TYR A 190 -5.30 -3.90 -5.77
CA TYR A 190 -6.04 -3.48 -4.59
C TYR A 190 -5.96 -1.96 -4.40
N VAL A 191 -7.05 -1.35 -3.99
CA VAL A 191 -7.12 0.06 -3.62
C VAL A 191 -7.45 0.14 -2.14
N THR A 192 -6.62 0.86 -1.39
CA THR A 192 -6.85 1.15 0.03
C THR A 192 -6.28 2.52 0.41
N HIS A 193 -6.69 3.02 1.55
CA HIS A 193 -6.07 4.11 2.29
C HIS A 193 -5.42 3.63 3.60
N ASP A 194 -5.49 2.33 3.88
CA ASP A 194 -4.93 1.68 5.06
C ASP A 194 -3.53 1.16 4.75
N GLN A 195 -2.55 1.66 5.49
CA GLN A 195 -1.13 1.35 5.32
C GLN A 195 -0.82 -0.10 5.70
N GLU A 196 -1.42 -0.58 6.81
CA GLU A 196 -1.20 -1.95 7.28
C GLU A 196 -1.67 -2.97 6.23
N GLU A 197 -2.80 -2.70 5.55
CA GLU A 197 -3.30 -3.55 4.46
C GLU A 197 -2.31 -3.60 3.30
N ALA A 198 -1.79 -2.43 2.88
CA ALA A 198 -0.86 -2.33 1.77
C ALA A 198 0.46 -3.06 2.08
N LEU A 199 1.06 -2.79 3.25
CA LEU A 199 2.32 -3.42 3.67
C LEU A 199 2.19 -4.94 3.84
N ALA A 200 1.05 -5.43 4.38
CA ALA A 200 0.87 -6.85 4.68
C ALA A 200 0.60 -7.73 3.44
N MET A 201 -0.05 -7.19 2.40
CA MET A 201 -0.54 -8.01 1.29
C MET A 201 0.23 -7.86 -0.02
N SER A 202 0.92 -6.73 -0.23
CA SER A 202 1.45 -6.38 -1.55
C SER A 202 2.78 -7.04 -1.86
N ASP A 203 2.99 -7.32 -3.14
CA ASP A 203 4.32 -7.51 -3.70
C ASP A 203 4.93 -6.18 -4.12
N TYR A 204 4.07 -5.19 -4.45
CA TYR A 204 4.47 -3.86 -4.92
C TYR A 204 3.38 -2.83 -4.61
N ILE A 205 3.77 -1.64 -4.19
CA ILE A 205 2.89 -0.55 -3.79
C ILE A 205 3.16 0.67 -4.66
N PHE A 206 2.09 1.32 -5.12
CA PHE A 206 2.14 2.66 -5.70
C PHE A 206 1.55 3.63 -4.69
N VAL A 207 2.37 4.51 -4.13
CA VAL A 207 1.92 5.57 -3.21
C VAL A 207 1.47 6.77 -4.01
N MET A 208 0.20 7.13 -3.88
CA MET A 208 -0.44 8.19 -4.67
C MET A 208 -0.78 9.42 -3.85
N ASN A 209 -0.52 10.59 -4.41
CA ASN A 209 -0.92 11.87 -3.84
C ASN A 209 -1.32 12.86 -4.95
N HIS A 210 -2.39 13.64 -4.74
CA HIS A 210 -2.85 14.70 -5.65
C HIS A 210 -2.87 14.35 -7.15
N GLY A 211 -3.18 13.09 -7.48
CA GLY A 211 -3.29 12.59 -8.85
C GLY A 211 -1.96 12.21 -9.51
N LYS A 212 -0.91 12.01 -8.71
CA LYS A 212 0.40 11.52 -9.13
C LYS A 212 0.78 10.28 -8.32
N ILE A 213 1.73 9.51 -8.82
CA ILE A 213 2.50 8.54 -8.05
C ILE A 213 3.68 9.31 -7.44
N GLU A 214 3.83 9.23 -6.13
CA GLU A 214 4.93 9.87 -5.38
C GLU A 214 6.12 8.93 -5.24
N GLN A 215 5.84 7.63 -5.05
CA GLN A 215 6.82 6.57 -4.96
C GLN A 215 6.18 5.22 -5.29
N SER A 216 6.97 4.31 -5.84
CA SER A 216 6.57 2.93 -6.10
C SER A 216 7.70 1.97 -5.73
N GLY A 217 7.38 0.83 -5.10
CA GLY A 217 8.38 -0.12 -4.62
C GLY A 217 7.76 -1.30 -3.91
N THR A 218 8.62 -2.17 -3.38
CA THR A 218 8.19 -3.22 -2.46
C THR A 218 7.71 -2.59 -1.14
N PRO A 219 6.95 -3.31 -0.31
CA PRO A 219 6.56 -2.81 1.02
C PRO A 219 7.75 -2.33 1.86
N THR A 220 8.88 -3.03 1.79
CA THR A 220 10.10 -2.69 2.52
C THR A 220 10.70 -1.39 2.01
N ASP A 221 10.89 -1.24 0.68
CA ASP A 221 11.46 -0.04 0.08
C ASP A 221 10.64 1.22 0.46
N ILE A 222 9.30 1.12 0.38
CA ILE A 222 8.39 2.24 0.71
C ILE A 222 8.46 2.62 2.20
N TYR A 223 8.68 1.64 3.10
CA TYR A 223 8.73 1.87 4.53
C TYR A 223 10.08 2.37 5.00
N ASP A 224 11.16 1.70 4.57
CA ASP A 224 12.52 1.96 5.03
C ASP A 224 13.16 3.16 4.31
N GLU A 225 12.84 3.33 3.00
CA GLU A 225 13.46 4.32 2.13
C GLU A 225 12.41 5.26 1.48
N PRO A 226 11.64 6.03 2.28
CA PRO A 226 10.67 6.97 1.72
C PRO A 226 11.37 8.11 0.97
N VAL A 227 10.93 8.38 -0.28
CA VAL A 227 11.54 9.40 -1.14
C VAL A 227 11.34 10.84 -0.62
N ASN A 228 10.27 11.07 0.14
CA ASN A 228 9.94 12.39 0.66
C ASN A 228 9.12 12.32 1.95
N ARG A 229 9.00 13.47 2.61
CA ARG A 229 8.23 13.63 3.86
C ARG A 229 6.80 13.11 3.76
N PHE A 230 6.11 13.30 2.62
CA PHE A 230 4.74 12.83 2.47
C PHE A 230 4.67 11.30 2.56
N VAL A 231 5.56 10.60 1.86
CA VAL A 231 5.61 9.13 1.90
C VAL A 231 5.96 8.64 3.30
N ALA A 232 6.99 9.24 3.93
CA ALA A 232 7.43 8.89 5.28
C ALA A 232 6.29 8.99 6.31
N ASP A 233 5.58 10.14 6.33
CA ASP A 233 4.47 10.42 7.27
C ASP A 233 3.21 9.60 6.92
N PHE A 234 3.01 9.29 5.63
CA PHE A 234 1.81 8.59 5.18
C PHE A 234 1.89 7.08 5.40
N ILE A 235 3.08 6.48 5.36
CA ILE A 235 3.26 5.01 5.49
C ILE A 235 3.35 4.56 6.96
N GLY A 236 3.78 5.41 7.85
CA GLY A 236 3.94 5.12 9.27
C GLY A 236 4.32 6.34 10.07
N GLU A 237 4.25 6.23 11.37
CA GLU A 237 4.77 7.28 12.24
C GLU A 237 6.27 7.45 12.03
N SER A 238 6.74 8.70 12.06
CA SER A 238 8.14 9.02 11.74
C SER A 238 8.64 10.21 12.54
N ASN A 239 9.88 10.14 13.00
CA ASN A 239 10.60 11.31 13.45
C ASN A 239 11.30 11.95 12.26
N ILE A 240 10.77 13.07 11.75
CA ILE A 240 11.36 13.76 10.59
C ILE A 240 11.98 15.07 11.06
N VAL A 241 13.29 15.16 10.95
CA VAL A 241 14.08 16.30 11.43
C VAL A 241 14.88 16.94 10.31
N ASN A 242 15.02 18.27 10.36
CA ASN A 242 15.91 18.98 9.44
C ASN A 242 17.36 18.72 9.83
N ALA A 243 18.18 18.43 8.84
CA ALA A 243 19.57 18.05 9.01
C ALA A 243 20.47 18.62 7.92
N VAL A 244 21.77 18.44 8.05
CA VAL A 244 22.76 18.82 7.05
C VAL A 244 23.69 17.64 6.82
N MET A 245 23.79 17.18 5.59
CA MET A 245 24.78 16.18 5.19
C MET A 245 26.15 16.83 5.17
N LEU A 246 27.06 16.44 6.05
CA LEU A 246 28.40 17.03 6.18
C LEU A 246 29.40 16.41 5.21
N ASP A 247 29.35 15.11 5.06
CA ASP A 247 30.15 14.27 4.16
C ASP A 247 29.39 12.96 3.93
N ASP A 248 29.85 12.10 3.03
CA ASP A 248 29.35 10.74 2.91
C ASP A 248 29.37 10.04 4.26
N TYR A 249 28.29 9.35 4.58
CA TYR A 249 28.09 8.62 5.84
C TYR A 249 28.10 9.49 7.12
N LEU A 250 27.95 10.83 7.00
CA LEU A 250 28.00 11.75 8.14
C LEU A 250 26.96 12.87 8.04
N VAL A 251 25.99 12.87 8.93
CA VAL A 251 24.90 13.85 9.00
C VAL A 251 24.92 14.63 10.32
N GLU A 252 24.60 15.93 10.26
CA GLU A 252 24.41 16.78 11.43
C GLU A 252 22.93 16.99 11.70
N ILE A 253 22.48 16.59 12.88
CA ILE A 253 21.12 16.80 13.41
C ILE A 253 21.23 17.66 14.66
N TYR A 254 20.58 18.83 14.66
CA TYR A 254 20.58 19.78 15.80
C TYR A 254 21.97 20.10 16.35
N GLY A 255 23.00 20.24 15.47
CA GLY A 255 24.36 20.59 15.84
C GLY A 255 25.19 19.42 16.41
N LYS A 256 24.69 18.20 16.36
CA LYS A 256 25.41 16.97 16.71
C LYS A 256 25.62 16.11 15.45
N GLN A 257 26.80 15.51 15.34
CA GLN A 257 27.15 14.66 14.20
C GLN A 257 26.83 13.20 14.48
N TYR A 258 26.25 12.52 13.49
CA TYR A 258 25.88 11.11 13.54
C TYR A 258 26.35 10.41 12.28
N GLU A 259 26.81 9.18 12.42
CA GLU A 259 27.08 8.28 11.32
C GLU A 259 25.75 7.80 10.73
N CYS A 260 25.67 7.72 9.40
CA CYS A 260 24.55 7.16 8.62
C CYS A 260 25.10 6.26 7.51
N VAL A 261 24.21 5.65 6.73
CA VAL A 261 24.61 4.78 5.61
C VAL A 261 24.48 5.46 4.24
N ASP A 262 23.95 6.67 4.19
CA ASP A 262 23.75 7.43 2.96
C ASP A 262 25.03 8.13 2.50
N ALA A 263 25.22 8.20 1.17
CA ALA A 263 26.31 8.84 0.46
C ALA A 263 25.83 9.59 -0.80
N GLY A 264 26.74 10.07 -1.62
CA GLY A 264 26.46 10.66 -2.93
C GLY A 264 25.79 12.03 -2.90
N LEU A 265 25.80 12.72 -1.77
CA LEU A 265 25.23 14.06 -1.61
C LEU A 265 26.32 15.14 -1.50
N ASP A 266 26.04 16.32 -2.01
CA ASP A 266 26.94 17.47 -1.87
C ASP A 266 27.19 17.80 -0.40
N LYS A 267 28.44 18.13 -0.04
CA LYS A 267 28.80 18.57 1.31
C LYS A 267 28.02 19.81 1.74
N ASN A 268 27.52 19.79 2.95
CA ASN A 268 26.66 20.81 3.57
C ASN A 268 25.30 20.97 2.88
N LYS A 269 24.81 19.92 2.18
CA LYS A 269 23.48 19.92 1.61
C LYS A 269 22.45 19.84 2.74
N ARG A 270 21.40 20.65 2.66
CA ARG A 270 20.25 20.58 3.55
C ARG A 270 19.41 19.37 3.17
N VAL A 271 19.11 18.55 4.16
CA VAL A 271 18.36 17.30 4.02
C VAL A 271 17.30 17.19 5.13
N GLU A 272 16.42 16.24 5.01
CA GLU A 272 15.55 15.77 6.08
C GLU A 272 15.97 14.35 6.46
N VAL A 273 16.06 14.09 7.75
CA VAL A 273 16.35 12.76 8.29
C VAL A 273 15.05 12.15 8.78
N VAL A 274 14.81 10.90 8.42
CA VAL A 274 13.74 10.07 8.98
C VAL A 274 14.38 9.04 9.92
N ILE A 275 13.79 8.91 11.13
CA ILE A 275 14.07 7.80 12.04
C ILE A 275 12.72 7.23 12.50
N ARG A 276 12.52 5.94 12.32
CA ARG A 276 11.29 5.28 12.75
C ARG A 276 11.22 5.20 14.29
N PRO A 277 10.02 5.34 14.90
CA PRO A 277 9.87 5.29 16.36
C PRO A 277 10.34 3.99 16.99
N GLU A 278 10.25 2.87 16.31
CA GLU A 278 10.71 1.55 16.76
C GLU A 278 12.22 1.36 16.73
N ASP A 279 12.93 2.17 15.93
CA ASP A 279 14.40 2.13 15.84
C ASP A 279 15.07 2.95 16.95
N LEU A 280 14.28 3.71 17.72
CA LEU A 280 14.76 4.46 18.85
C LEU A 280 14.75 3.62 20.13
N GLU A 281 15.94 3.25 20.61
CA GLU A 281 16.09 2.53 21.87
C GLU A 281 16.18 3.45 23.09
N ILE A 282 15.34 3.20 24.09
CA ILE A 282 15.42 3.90 25.39
C ILE A 282 16.57 3.33 26.23
N THR A 283 17.47 4.21 26.64
CA THR A 283 18.61 3.92 27.52
C THR A 283 18.70 4.95 28.65
N SER A 284 19.76 4.87 29.48
CA SER A 284 20.00 5.93 30.48
C SER A 284 20.44 7.24 29.82
N ALA A 285 20.06 8.37 30.39
CA ALA A 285 20.36 9.71 29.86
C ALA A 285 21.85 9.93 29.53
N GLU A 286 22.74 9.30 30.28
CA GLU A 286 24.19 9.42 30.10
C GLU A 286 24.76 8.61 28.92
N LYS A 287 24.02 7.59 28.46
CA LYS A 287 24.46 6.67 27.39
C LYS A 287 23.78 6.90 26.04
N GLY A 288 22.72 7.69 26.02
CA GLY A 288 22.02 7.97 24.80
C GLY A 288 22.75 8.93 23.87
N LYS A 289 22.61 8.73 22.58
CA LYS A 289 23.06 9.68 21.55
C LYS A 289 22.30 11.01 21.67
N ILE A 290 21.00 10.94 21.99
CA ILE A 290 20.12 12.10 22.25
C ILE A 290 19.61 12.00 23.68
N SER A 291 19.79 13.07 24.49
CA SER A 291 19.20 13.17 25.84
C SER A 291 17.82 13.80 25.72
N VAL A 292 16.81 13.17 26.29
CA VAL A 292 15.42 13.62 26.24
C VAL A 292 14.73 13.49 27.59
N VAL A 293 13.61 14.18 27.74
CA VAL A 293 12.71 14.04 28.89
C VAL A 293 11.36 13.50 28.37
N GLY A 294 10.86 12.45 28.99
CA GLY A 294 9.53 11.93 28.68
C GLY A 294 8.46 12.99 28.94
N ASP A 295 7.59 13.23 27.96
CA ASP A 295 6.46 14.17 28.07
C ASP A 295 5.15 13.40 28.24
N THR A 296 4.81 12.50 27.31
CA THR A 296 3.62 11.67 27.38
C THR A 296 3.94 10.21 27.10
N GLN A 297 3.08 9.31 27.62
CA GLN A 297 3.21 7.89 27.40
C GLN A 297 1.84 7.24 27.26
N LEU A 298 1.61 6.49 26.19
CA LEU A 298 0.40 5.74 25.91
C LEU A 298 0.71 4.26 25.74
N PHE A 299 -0.01 3.38 26.42
CA PHE A 299 0.11 1.95 26.22
C PHE A 299 -0.76 1.47 25.05
N ARG A 300 -0.14 0.95 24.01
CA ARG A 300 -0.80 0.46 22.78
C ARG A 300 -0.99 -1.07 22.76
N GLY A 301 -0.82 -1.74 23.86
CA GLY A 301 -0.96 -3.20 24.00
C GLY A 301 0.37 -3.95 23.87
N VAL A 302 1.10 -3.80 22.81
CA VAL A 302 2.39 -4.48 22.56
C VAL A 302 3.60 -3.58 22.89
N HIS A 303 3.45 -2.27 22.84
CA HIS A 303 4.47 -1.27 23.16
C HIS A 303 3.85 -0.05 23.84
N TYR A 304 4.70 0.79 24.37
CA TYR A 304 4.41 2.16 24.76
C TYR A 304 4.77 3.09 23.61
N GLU A 305 3.85 3.93 23.18
CA GLU A 305 4.08 5.10 22.35
C GLU A 305 4.43 6.24 23.29
N ILE A 306 5.65 6.74 23.20
CA ILE A 306 6.23 7.69 24.14
C ILE A 306 6.64 8.94 23.35
N CYS A 307 6.08 10.08 23.70
CA CYS A 307 6.56 11.37 23.24
C CYS A 307 7.61 11.89 24.24
N CYS A 308 8.77 12.26 23.72
CA CYS A 308 9.87 12.83 24.49
C CYS A 308 10.26 14.19 23.91
N LEU A 309 10.82 15.06 24.75
CA LEU A 309 11.36 16.35 24.35
C LEU A 309 12.87 16.39 24.59
N ASP A 310 13.64 16.86 23.61
CA ASP A 310 15.05 17.15 23.79
C ASP A 310 15.29 18.50 24.48
N ASP A 311 16.55 18.91 24.64
CA ASP A 311 16.95 20.15 25.28
C ASP A 311 16.59 21.42 24.48
N GLN A 312 16.20 21.25 23.21
CA GLN A 312 15.70 22.31 22.32
C GLN A 312 14.18 22.27 22.15
N TYR A 313 13.48 21.42 22.91
CA TYR A 313 12.04 21.16 22.81
C TYR A 313 11.58 20.55 21.47
N ASN A 314 12.48 19.84 20.76
CA ASN A 314 12.05 19.03 19.62
C ASN A 314 11.39 17.76 20.15
N GLU A 315 10.29 17.37 19.49
CA GLU A 315 9.54 16.16 19.81
C GLU A 315 10.20 14.92 19.19
N TRP A 316 10.25 13.84 19.98
CA TRP A 316 10.69 12.53 19.56
C TRP A 316 9.64 11.50 19.96
N ILE A 317 9.12 10.76 18.98
CA ILE A 317 8.19 9.64 19.17
C ILE A 317 9.00 8.36 19.24
N VAL A 318 8.76 7.54 20.27
CA VAL A 318 9.47 6.28 20.49
C VAL A 318 8.46 5.16 20.73
N HIS A 319 8.61 4.06 20.01
CA HIS A 319 7.90 2.82 20.28
C HIS A 319 8.77 1.87 21.07
N SER A 320 8.44 1.61 22.34
CA SER A 320 9.29 0.81 23.23
C SER A 320 8.49 -0.11 24.14
N THR A 321 9.05 -1.27 24.43
CA THR A 321 8.53 -2.15 25.50
C THR A 321 8.94 -1.67 26.90
N LYS A 322 9.86 -0.70 26.99
CA LYS A 322 10.30 -0.04 28.24
C LYS A 322 9.49 1.23 28.45
N GLU A 323 9.19 1.55 29.70
CA GLU A 323 8.52 2.80 30.08
C GLU A 323 9.51 3.98 30.13
N ALA A 324 9.04 5.14 29.70
CA ALA A 324 9.67 6.44 30.02
C ALA A 324 8.58 7.38 30.54
N LYS A 325 8.36 7.37 31.85
CA LYS A 325 7.30 8.16 32.50
C LYS A 325 7.49 9.65 32.28
N PRO A 326 6.41 10.44 32.24
CA PRO A 326 6.51 11.88 32.18
C PRO A 326 7.47 12.44 33.25
N GLY A 327 8.38 13.33 32.83
CA GLY A 327 9.44 13.90 33.66
C GLY A 327 10.68 13.03 33.85
N ALA A 328 10.72 11.80 33.33
CA ALA A 328 11.90 10.96 33.38
C ALA A 328 12.94 11.41 32.35
N ALA A 329 14.17 11.66 32.79
CA ALA A 329 15.30 11.90 31.89
C ALA A 329 15.82 10.54 31.37
N VAL A 330 15.79 10.37 30.05
CA VAL A 330 16.27 9.16 29.36
C VAL A 330 17.16 9.54 28.19
N GLY A 331 17.90 8.57 27.66
CA GLY A 331 18.64 8.70 26.43
C GLY A 331 17.97 7.90 25.31
N LEU A 332 18.02 8.42 24.10
CA LEU A 332 17.66 7.69 22.90
C LEU A 332 18.91 7.25 22.17
N ASN A 333 18.93 6.00 21.76
CA ASN A 333 20.00 5.41 20.98
C ASN A 333 19.42 4.81 19.69
N PHE A 334 20.20 4.78 18.63
CA PHE A 334 19.83 4.24 17.32
C PHE A 334 21.10 3.88 16.56
N ASP A 335 21.01 2.94 15.64
CA ASP A 335 22.11 2.54 14.77
C ASP A 335 22.20 3.45 13.52
N PRO A 336 23.34 3.52 12.82
CA PRO A 336 23.50 4.30 11.60
C PRO A 336 22.47 3.95 10.50
N GLU A 337 22.09 2.69 10.41
CA GLU A 337 21.09 2.15 9.48
C GLU A 337 19.67 2.64 9.76
N ALA A 338 19.39 3.12 10.97
CA ALA A 338 18.11 3.71 11.34
C ALA A 338 17.91 5.14 10.80
N ILE A 339 18.98 5.77 10.32
CA ILE A 339 18.94 7.09 9.70
C ILE A 339 18.70 6.94 8.21
N HIS A 340 17.59 7.46 7.71
CA HIS A 340 17.33 7.58 6.28
C HIS A 340 17.33 9.05 5.85
N ILE A 341 18.03 9.37 4.76
CA ILE A 341 18.20 10.74 4.25
C ILE A 341 17.26 11.03 3.08
N MET A 342 16.38 12.01 3.26
CA MET A 342 15.53 12.55 2.21
C MET A 342 16.03 13.93 1.75
N VAL A 343 16.00 14.17 0.45
CA VAL A 343 16.33 15.48 -0.12
C VAL A 343 15.03 16.22 -0.48
N PRO A 344 14.77 17.40 0.12
CA PRO A 344 13.55 18.15 -0.17
C PRO A 344 13.38 18.47 -1.66
N GLY A 345 12.29 17.97 -2.27
CA GLY A 345 11.96 18.19 -3.67
C GLY A 345 12.57 17.20 -4.65
N GLU A 346 13.32 16.22 -4.18
CA GLU A 346 13.81 15.09 -4.99
C GLU A 346 12.63 14.26 -5.51
N THR A 347 12.69 13.86 -6.77
CA THR A 347 11.73 12.93 -7.38
C THR A 347 12.17 11.49 -7.15
N GLU A 348 11.27 10.51 -7.32
CA GLU A 348 11.61 9.08 -7.23
C GLU A 348 12.75 8.74 -8.22
N GLU A 349 12.71 9.23 -9.46
CA GLU A 349 13.74 8.97 -10.46
C GLU A 349 15.13 9.54 -10.05
N GLU A 350 15.16 10.72 -9.41
CA GLU A 350 16.40 11.32 -8.90
C GLU A 350 16.92 10.58 -7.68
N PHE A 351 16.02 10.10 -6.82
CA PHE A 351 16.33 9.29 -5.66
C PHE A 351 16.95 7.94 -6.06
N ASP A 352 16.30 7.21 -6.98
CA ASP A 352 16.78 5.92 -7.49
C ASP A 352 18.16 6.08 -8.16
N ALA A 353 18.34 7.10 -9.00
CA ALA A 353 19.62 7.39 -9.64
C ALA A 353 20.73 7.70 -8.62
N ARG A 354 20.38 8.32 -7.48
CA ARG A 354 21.32 8.58 -6.39
C ARG A 354 21.73 7.28 -5.69
N LEU A 355 20.77 6.38 -5.39
CA LEU A 355 21.05 5.07 -4.78
C LEU A 355 21.95 4.21 -5.68
N GLU A 356 21.62 4.09 -6.96
CA GLU A 356 22.41 3.33 -7.94
C GLU A 356 23.85 3.85 -8.05
N SER A 357 24.09 5.16 -7.86
CA SER A 357 25.41 5.76 -8.05
C SER A 357 26.48 5.28 -7.04
N TYR A 358 26.08 4.80 -5.85
CA TYR A 358 27.04 4.30 -4.86
C TYR A 358 27.01 2.78 -4.68
N GLU A 359 25.99 2.08 -5.17
CA GLU A 359 26.04 0.62 -5.28
C GLU A 359 27.06 0.14 -6.34
N GLU A 360 27.37 0.98 -7.36
CA GLU A 360 28.39 0.67 -8.36
C GLU A 360 29.83 0.91 -7.86
N GLU A 361 30.05 1.56 -6.72
CA GLU A 361 31.36 1.85 -6.15
C GLU A 361 31.84 0.83 -5.08
N GLU A 362 30.99 -0.11 -4.64
CA GLU A 362 31.35 -1.25 -3.79
C GLU A 362 31.75 -2.51 -4.63
#